data_6de435c9a678dee3381b405e6a6e5a6e
#
_entry.id   6de435c9a678dee3381b405e6a6e5a6e
#
_cell.length_a   1.000
_cell.length_b   1.000
_cell.length_c   1.000
_cell.angle_alpha   90.00
_cell.angle_beta   90.00
_cell.angle_gamma   90.00
#
_symmetry.space_group_name_H-M   'P 1'
#
loop_
_entity.id
_entity.type
_entity.pdbx_description
1 polymer ?
#
loop_
_entity_poly.entity_id
_entity_poly.type
_entity_poly.pdbx_seq_one_letter_code
_entity_poly.pdbx_strand_id
1 'polypeptide(L)'
;MPNWFEPQTMSWTVWLHERDRVIPVRTIAGRVECEIEIKRSRFVAVVDRAATEPDARAMIDCARRADPAAGHHCSAFIVDASSTDPRIERSNDDGEPGGTAGMPMLEVLRGHHLTNVVAVVSRYFGGTKLGTGGLARAYSGAVTEALTGAAFLTRERREIMTLELDHAEVGRVESELRGHGVHVVGTSYAARAVLTVAAADADSIVALIGSLTAGRVDPVRSGHMYAELPV
;
A
#
# COMPACT_ATOMS: atom_id res chain seq x y z
N MET A 1 36.96 -27.11 -43.03
CA MET A 1 36.36 -27.36 -41.71
C MET A 1 36.14 -26.02 -41.04
N PRO A 2 34.89 -25.53 -40.91
CA PRO A 2 34.64 -24.24 -40.25
C PRO A 2 34.58 -24.42 -38.74
N ASN A 3 35.28 -23.52 -38.06
CA ASN A 3 35.47 -23.44 -36.63
C ASN A 3 34.21 -22.83 -35.98
N TRP A 4 33.40 -23.63 -35.29
CA TRP A 4 32.20 -23.23 -34.56
C TRP A 4 32.52 -23.24 -33.08
N PHE A 5 32.94 -22.10 -32.49
CA PHE A 5 32.78 -21.78 -31.06
C PHE A 5 33.34 -20.38 -30.79
N GLU A 6 32.53 -19.35 -31.06
CA GLU A 6 32.69 -18.10 -30.33
C GLU A 6 31.68 -18.10 -29.18
N PRO A 7 32.10 -17.97 -27.93
CA PRO A 7 31.16 -17.75 -26.82
C PRO A 7 30.68 -16.29 -26.90
N GLN A 8 29.39 -16.09 -27.21
CA GLN A 8 28.76 -14.80 -27.01
C GLN A 8 28.86 -14.45 -25.52
N THR A 9 29.69 -13.48 -25.22
CA THR A 9 29.73 -12.83 -23.90
C THR A 9 28.43 -12.09 -23.67
N MET A 10 27.45 -12.78 -23.11
CA MET A 10 26.26 -12.13 -22.55
C MET A 10 26.72 -11.14 -21.48
N SER A 11 26.52 -9.86 -21.77
CA SER A 11 26.87 -8.78 -20.87
C SER A 11 26.10 -8.94 -19.54
N TRP A 12 26.84 -9.15 -18.46
CA TRP A 12 26.30 -9.23 -17.08
C TRP A 12 25.52 -7.97 -16.65
N THR A 13 25.64 -6.88 -17.40
CA THR A 13 24.97 -5.59 -17.13
C THR A 13 23.45 -5.67 -17.30
N VAL A 14 22.93 -6.58 -18.13
CA VAL A 14 21.47 -6.74 -18.34
C VAL A 14 20.81 -7.45 -17.14
N TRP A 15 21.53 -8.34 -16.46
CA TRP A 15 21.00 -9.10 -15.31
C TRP A 15 20.92 -8.31 -14.00
N LEU A 16 21.68 -7.23 -13.86
CA LEU A 16 21.67 -6.38 -12.67
C LEU A 16 20.45 -5.43 -12.64
N HIS A 17 19.90 -5.03 -13.80
CA HIS A 17 18.74 -4.14 -13.87
C HIS A 17 17.40 -4.83 -13.59
N GLU A 18 17.32 -6.14 -13.66
CA GLU A 18 16.07 -6.87 -13.43
C GLU A 18 15.84 -7.28 -11.97
N ARG A 19 16.90 -7.29 -11.14
CA ARG A 19 16.81 -7.63 -9.71
C ARG A 19 16.42 -6.47 -8.79
N ASP A 20 16.49 -5.23 -9.25
CA ASP A 20 16.16 -4.03 -8.48
C ASP A 20 14.81 -3.41 -8.85
N ARG A 21 13.93 -4.13 -9.54
CA ARG A 21 12.53 -3.72 -9.60
C ARG A 21 11.91 -3.95 -8.23
N VAL A 22 12.05 -2.96 -7.36
CA VAL A 22 11.21 -2.84 -6.16
C VAL A 22 9.77 -2.84 -6.65
N ILE A 23 9.05 -3.95 -6.42
CA ILE A 23 7.64 -4.02 -6.77
C ILE A 23 6.94 -2.95 -5.93
N PRO A 24 6.28 -1.96 -6.56
CA PRO A 24 5.70 -0.86 -5.81
C PRO A 24 4.60 -1.40 -4.90
N VAL A 25 4.68 -1.07 -3.63
CA VAL A 25 3.61 -1.35 -2.67
C VAL A 25 2.41 -0.48 -3.03
N ARG A 26 1.23 -1.08 -3.11
CA ARG A 26 -0.01 -0.40 -3.52
C ARG A 26 -1.05 -0.42 -2.41
N THR A 27 -2.02 0.47 -2.53
CA THR A 27 -3.27 0.41 -1.77
C THR A 27 -4.44 0.68 -2.71
N ILE A 28 -5.67 0.53 -2.24
CA ILE A 28 -6.86 0.91 -3.02
C ILE A 28 -7.21 2.38 -2.75
N ALA A 29 -7.75 3.07 -3.76
CA ALA A 29 -8.16 4.47 -3.62
C ALA A 29 -9.40 4.65 -2.72
N GLY A 30 -10.28 3.64 -2.68
CA GLY A 30 -11.50 3.66 -1.88
C GLY A 30 -12.13 2.28 -1.78
N ARG A 31 -13.25 2.21 -1.05
CA ARG A 31 -14.02 0.99 -0.82
C ARG A 31 -14.58 0.43 -2.13
N VAL A 32 -14.48 -0.89 -2.27
CA VAL A 32 -15.10 -1.67 -3.35
C VAL A 32 -15.89 -2.84 -2.78
N GLU A 33 -16.96 -3.20 -3.46
CA GLU A 33 -17.85 -4.29 -3.07
C GLU A 33 -18.18 -5.17 -4.29
N CYS A 34 -18.38 -6.46 -4.03
CA CYS A 34 -18.80 -7.41 -5.05
C CYS A 34 -19.62 -8.53 -4.40
N GLU A 35 -20.57 -9.07 -5.14
CA GLU A 35 -21.29 -10.29 -4.76
C GLU A 35 -21.07 -11.36 -5.85
N ILE A 36 -20.70 -12.56 -5.43
CA ILE A 36 -20.64 -13.72 -6.31
C ILE A 36 -21.51 -14.86 -5.75
N GLU A 37 -22.06 -15.67 -6.63
CA GLU A 37 -22.83 -16.85 -6.26
C GLU A 37 -22.12 -18.12 -6.77
N ILE A 38 -21.89 -19.08 -5.86
CA ILE A 38 -21.28 -20.37 -6.17
C ILE A 38 -22.13 -21.48 -5.53
N LYS A 39 -22.73 -22.34 -6.35
CA LYS A 39 -23.61 -23.44 -5.91
C LYS A 39 -24.67 -22.97 -4.92
N ARG A 40 -25.33 -21.86 -5.21
CA ARG A 40 -26.35 -21.16 -4.43
C ARG A 40 -25.86 -20.57 -3.11
N SER A 41 -24.59 -20.70 -2.75
CA SER A 41 -24.00 -19.90 -1.68
C SER A 41 -23.63 -18.52 -2.21
N ARG A 42 -24.01 -17.47 -1.48
CA ARG A 42 -23.66 -16.07 -1.82
C ARG A 42 -22.45 -15.66 -1.00
N PHE A 43 -21.54 -14.96 -1.63
CA PHE A 43 -20.33 -14.40 -1.04
C PHE A 43 -20.30 -12.90 -1.35
N VAL A 44 -20.51 -12.07 -0.34
CA VAL A 44 -20.46 -10.62 -0.43
C VAL A 44 -19.11 -10.16 0.07
N ALA A 45 -18.26 -9.74 -0.84
CA ALA A 45 -16.92 -9.24 -0.55
C ALA A 45 -16.93 -7.72 -0.44
N VAL A 46 -16.32 -7.21 0.61
CA VAL A 46 -16.02 -5.79 0.80
C VAL A 46 -14.53 -5.65 1.01
N VAL A 47 -13.89 -4.80 0.21
CA VAL A 47 -12.48 -4.44 0.39
C VAL A 47 -12.40 -2.94 0.62
N ASP A 48 -11.75 -2.54 1.72
CA ASP A 48 -11.65 -1.13 2.10
C ASP A 48 -10.26 -0.79 2.64
N ARG A 49 -10.00 0.50 2.80
CA ARG A 49 -8.76 0.99 3.38
C ARG A 49 -8.74 0.77 4.88
N ALA A 50 -7.57 0.41 5.40
CA ALA A 50 -7.31 0.34 6.83
C ALA A 50 -5.86 0.77 7.08
N ALA A 51 -5.67 1.97 7.63
CA ALA A 51 -4.33 2.50 7.90
C ALA A 51 -3.70 1.85 9.13
N THR A 52 -4.52 1.34 10.04
CA THR A 52 -4.11 0.71 11.29
C THR A 52 -4.86 -0.60 11.55
N GLU A 53 -4.33 -1.45 12.42
CA GLU A 53 -5.05 -2.66 12.85
C GLU A 53 -6.41 -2.36 13.50
N PRO A 54 -6.55 -1.32 14.37
CA PRO A 54 -7.87 -0.89 14.86
C PRO A 54 -8.86 -0.52 13.75
N ASP A 55 -8.43 0.16 12.68
CA ASP A 55 -9.31 0.48 11.54
C ASP A 55 -9.79 -0.80 10.85
N ALA A 56 -8.89 -1.77 10.62
CA ALA A 56 -9.24 -3.04 10.03
C ALA A 56 -10.27 -3.80 10.88
N ARG A 57 -10.07 -3.83 12.19
CA ARG A 57 -11.02 -4.46 13.14
C ARG A 57 -12.37 -3.75 13.15
N ALA A 58 -12.38 -2.42 13.16
CA ALA A 58 -13.61 -1.64 13.11
C ALA A 58 -14.42 -1.94 11.83
N MET A 59 -13.74 -2.11 10.70
CA MET A 59 -14.38 -2.50 9.44
C MET A 59 -14.97 -3.91 9.48
N ILE A 60 -14.27 -4.88 10.06
CA ILE A 60 -14.78 -6.26 10.25
C ILE A 60 -16.03 -6.24 11.12
N ASP A 61 -16.03 -5.49 12.22
CA ASP A 61 -17.17 -5.35 13.11
C ASP A 61 -18.33 -4.61 12.44
N CYS A 62 -18.05 -3.64 11.57
CA CYS A 62 -19.05 -2.96 10.77
C CYS A 62 -19.75 -3.94 9.81
N ALA A 63 -18.98 -4.78 9.10
CA ALA A 63 -19.53 -5.80 8.20
C ALA A 63 -20.43 -6.80 8.95
N ARG A 64 -20.02 -7.26 10.13
CA ARG A 64 -20.85 -8.14 10.99
C ARG A 64 -22.17 -7.50 11.40
N ARG A 65 -22.15 -6.21 11.74
CA ARG A 65 -23.38 -5.50 12.13
C ARG A 65 -24.30 -5.21 10.94
N ALA A 66 -23.70 -4.91 9.78
CA ALA A 66 -24.48 -4.63 8.58
C ALA A 66 -25.18 -5.87 8.03
N ASP A 67 -24.64 -7.05 8.26
CA ASP A 67 -25.06 -8.27 7.61
C ASP A 67 -25.21 -9.45 8.60
N PRO A 68 -26.04 -9.29 9.65
CA PRO A 68 -26.14 -10.27 10.74
C PRO A 68 -26.76 -11.61 10.30
N ALA A 69 -27.33 -11.68 9.11
CA ALA A 69 -27.95 -12.89 8.55
C ALA A 69 -26.93 -13.81 7.85
N ALA A 70 -25.70 -13.34 7.60
CA ALA A 70 -24.63 -14.18 7.06
C ALA A 70 -24.14 -15.20 8.11
N GLY A 71 -23.83 -16.39 7.68
CA GLY A 71 -23.33 -17.46 8.55
C GLY A 71 -21.87 -17.27 8.97
N HIS A 72 -21.08 -16.57 8.17
CA HIS A 72 -19.66 -16.31 8.39
C HIS A 72 -19.26 -14.94 7.84
N HIS A 73 -18.33 -14.27 8.54
CA HIS A 73 -17.66 -13.02 8.12
C HIS A 73 -16.15 -13.22 8.15
N CYS A 74 -15.65 -13.94 7.16
CA CYS A 74 -14.22 -14.20 7.05
C CYS A 74 -13.47 -12.94 6.67
N SER A 75 -12.26 -12.78 7.17
CA SER A 75 -11.50 -11.54 6.95
C SER A 75 -10.02 -11.76 6.74
N ALA A 76 -9.40 -10.84 6.03
CA ALA A 76 -7.95 -10.70 5.91
C ALA A 76 -7.58 -9.23 5.84
N PHE A 77 -6.46 -8.84 6.44
CA PHE A 77 -5.92 -7.49 6.29
C PHE A 77 -4.41 -7.46 6.30
N ILE A 78 -3.88 -6.42 5.67
CA ILE A 78 -2.47 -6.09 5.62
C ILE A 78 -2.34 -4.61 5.96
N VAL A 79 -1.54 -4.29 6.99
CA VAL A 79 -1.33 -2.92 7.46
C VAL A 79 0.16 -2.70 7.68
N ASP A 80 0.69 -1.62 7.12
CA ASP A 80 2.01 -1.09 7.46
C ASP A 80 1.79 0.04 8.47
N ALA A 81 1.93 -0.26 9.75
CA ALA A 81 1.48 0.61 10.82
C ALA A 81 2.26 1.94 10.89
N SER A 82 3.56 1.94 10.63
CA SER A 82 4.39 3.15 10.53
C SER A 82 5.76 2.83 9.92
N SER A 83 6.60 3.87 9.81
CA SER A 83 8.00 3.71 9.38
C SER A 83 8.86 2.85 10.32
N THR A 84 8.41 2.66 11.55
CA THR A 84 9.13 1.96 12.64
C THR A 84 8.48 0.65 13.03
N ASP A 85 7.20 0.44 12.71
CA ASP A 85 6.45 -0.75 13.11
C ASP A 85 6.46 -1.81 12.00
N PRO A 86 6.55 -3.08 12.37
CA PRO A 86 6.54 -4.17 11.40
C PRO A 86 5.17 -4.25 10.71
N ARG A 87 5.18 -4.66 9.45
CA ARG A 87 3.99 -5.00 8.68
C ARG A 87 3.16 -6.05 9.43
N ILE A 88 1.88 -5.77 9.60
CA ILE A 88 0.91 -6.66 10.26
C ILE A 88 0.03 -7.30 9.21
N GLU A 89 0.00 -8.62 9.21
CA GLU A 89 -0.90 -9.41 8.38
C GLU A 89 -1.72 -10.33 9.25
N ARG A 90 -3.02 -10.37 9.05
CA ARG A 90 -3.94 -11.23 9.79
C ARG A 90 -4.99 -11.81 8.85
N SER A 91 -5.45 -12.99 9.21
CA SER A 91 -6.57 -13.67 8.56
C SER A 91 -7.44 -14.37 9.59
N ASN A 92 -8.74 -14.50 9.29
CA ASN A 92 -9.71 -15.16 10.15
C ASN A 92 -10.75 -15.90 9.32
N ASP A 93 -10.94 -17.18 9.60
CA ASP A 93 -11.90 -18.03 8.91
C ASP A 93 -13.32 -17.94 9.51
N ASP A 94 -13.52 -17.28 10.65
CA ASP A 94 -14.82 -17.01 11.32
C ASP A 94 -15.76 -18.24 11.36
N GLY A 95 -15.20 -19.39 11.74
CA GLY A 95 -15.94 -20.65 11.88
C GLY A 95 -16.05 -21.50 10.60
N GLU A 96 -15.53 -21.04 9.46
CA GLU A 96 -15.26 -21.93 8.32
C GLU A 96 -14.12 -22.92 8.67
N PRO A 97 -13.97 -24.04 7.96
CA PRO A 97 -12.83 -24.94 8.17
C PRO A 97 -11.48 -24.20 8.07
N GLY A 98 -10.57 -24.48 9.00
CA GLY A 98 -9.31 -23.77 9.14
C GLY A 98 -8.52 -23.66 7.83
N GLY A 99 -8.09 -22.43 7.47
CA GLY A 99 -7.31 -22.12 6.27
C GLY A 99 -8.10 -22.12 4.96
N THR A 100 -9.44 -22.18 5.01
CA THR A 100 -10.26 -22.25 3.78
C THR A 100 -10.88 -20.92 3.35
N ALA A 101 -10.74 -19.89 4.16
CA ALA A 101 -11.30 -18.57 3.88
C ALA A 101 -10.27 -17.45 4.06
N GLY A 102 -9.87 -17.15 5.29
CA GLY A 102 -9.02 -16.02 5.60
C GLY A 102 -7.65 -16.07 4.93
N MET A 103 -6.97 -17.22 4.94
CA MET A 103 -5.68 -17.37 4.26
C MET A 103 -5.77 -17.21 2.74
N PRO A 104 -6.71 -17.85 2.02
CA PRO A 104 -6.94 -17.60 0.59
C PRO A 104 -7.19 -16.12 0.26
N MET A 105 -7.94 -15.40 1.10
CA MET A 105 -8.17 -13.97 0.95
C MET A 105 -6.86 -13.17 1.13
N LEU A 106 -6.07 -13.50 2.15
CA LEU A 106 -4.80 -12.85 2.42
C LEU A 106 -3.81 -13.02 1.26
N GLU A 107 -3.75 -14.22 0.66
CA GLU A 107 -2.91 -14.49 -0.51
C GLU A 107 -3.32 -13.65 -1.73
N VAL A 108 -4.60 -13.35 -1.93
CA VAL A 108 -5.06 -12.43 -2.98
C VAL A 108 -4.52 -11.01 -2.72
N LEU A 109 -4.62 -10.50 -1.48
CA LEU A 109 -4.11 -9.18 -1.13
C LEU A 109 -2.59 -9.09 -1.34
N ARG A 110 -1.84 -10.14 -0.97
CA ARG A 110 -0.39 -10.26 -1.20
C ARG A 110 -0.05 -10.28 -2.69
N GLY A 111 -0.78 -11.09 -3.48
CA GLY A 111 -0.57 -11.22 -4.92
C GLY A 111 -0.79 -9.90 -5.68
N HIS A 112 -1.67 -9.04 -5.17
CA HIS A 112 -1.87 -7.68 -5.68
C HIS A 112 -0.89 -6.65 -5.10
N HIS A 113 0.07 -7.05 -4.25
CA HIS A 113 1.05 -6.19 -3.57
C HIS A 113 0.38 -5.08 -2.75
N LEU A 114 -0.76 -5.40 -2.12
CA LEU A 114 -1.53 -4.44 -1.35
C LEU A 114 -1.03 -4.31 0.09
N THR A 115 -1.17 -3.11 0.62
CA THR A 115 -1.06 -2.79 2.03
C THR A 115 -2.10 -1.74 2.44
N ASN A 116 -2.28 -1.53 3.73
CA ASN A 116 -3.29 -0.63 4.30
C ASN A 116 -4.69 -0.95 3.76
N VAL A 117 -5.03 -2.23 3.78
CA VAL A 117 -6.25 -2.79 3.20
C VAL A 117 -6.83 -3.86 4.11
N VAL A 118 -8.15 -3.92 4.19
CA VAL A 118 -8.91 -4.99 4.82
C VAL A 118 -9.93 -5.54 3.83
N ALA A 119 -10.05 -6.86 3.76
CA ALA A 119 -11.08 -7.57 3.03
C ALA A 119 -11.97 -8.34 4.01
N VAL A 120 -13.28 -8.24 3.85
CA VAL A 120 -14.29 -9.01 4.58
C VAL A 120 -15.19 -9.70 3.56
N VAL A 121 -15.41 -11.00 3.73
CA VAL A 121 -16.35 -11.74 2.90
C VAL A 121 -17.43 -12.34 3.79
N SER A 122 -18.66 -11.86 3.62
CA SER A 122 -19.86 -12.38 4.28
C SER A 122 -20.46 -13.49 3.44
N ARG A 123 -20.65 -14.68 4.02
CA ARG A 123 -21.18 -15.85 3.31
C ARG A 123 -22.57 -16.24 3.79
N TYR A 124 -23.46 -16.51 2.82
CA TYR A 124 -24.77 -17.13 3.02
C TYR A 124 -24.76 -18.54 2.43
N PHE A 125 -25.03 -19.54 3.27
CA PHE A 125 -25.01 -20.92 2.83
C PHE A 125 -26.19 -21.26 1.93
N GLY A 126 -25.91 -21.80 0.74
CA GLY A 126 -26.91 -22.14 -0.28
C GLY A 126 -27.39 -23.60 -0.26
N GLY A 127 -27.16 -24.34 0.84
CA GLY A 127 -27.61 -25.74 0.98
C GLY A 127 -26.66 -26.78 0.38
N THR A 128 -25.62 -26.37 -0.37
CA THR A 128 -24.65 -27.27 -1.00
C THR A 128 -23.25 -27.05 -0.41
N LYS A 129 -22.63 -28.10 0.14
CA LYS A 129 -21.26 -28.05 0.64
C LYS A 129 -20.27 -27.90 -0.53
N LEU A 130 -19.35 -26.92 -0.41
CA LEU A 130 -18.33 -26.66 -1.43
C LEU A 130 -17.07 -27.52 -1.27
N GLY A 131 -16.83 -28.03 -0.08
CA GLY A 131 -15.57 -28.66 0.32
C GLY A 131 -14.44 -27.64 0.51
N THR A 132 -13.32 -28.06 1.11
CA THR A 132 -12.20 -27.15 1.46
C THR A 132 -11.64 -26.39 0.25
N GLY A 133 -11.33 -27.10 -0.83
CA GLY A 133 -10.85 -26.47 -2.07
C GLY A 133 -11.88 -25.60 -2.78
N GLY A 134 -13.18 -25.92 -2.63
CA GLY A 134 -14.28 -25.09 -3.14
C GLY A 134 -14.44 -23.79 -2.36
N LEU A 135 -14.32 -23.87 -1.03
CA LEU A 135 -14.34 -22.69 -0.15
C LEU A 135 -13.16 -21.77 -0.45
N ALA A 136 -11.94 -22.30 -0.50
CA ALA A 136 -10.74 -21.51 -0.78
C ALA A 136 -10.88 -20.72 -2.09
N ARG A 137 -11.33 -21.38 -3.17
CA ARG A 137 -11.59 -20.71 -4.45
C ARG A 137 -12.72 -19.68 -4.41
N ALA A 138 -13.76 -19.93 -3.60
CA ALA A 138 -14.88 -18.99 -3.47
C ALA A 138 -14.45 -17.71 -2.74
N TYR A 139 -13.76 -17.84 -1.62
CA TYR A 139 -13.29 -16.68 -0.85
C TYR A 139 -12.23 -15.88 -1.60
N SER A 140 -11.21 -16.54 -2.17
CA SER A 140 -10.22 -15.84 -3.01
C SER A 140 -10.86 -15.20 -4.24
N GLY A 141 -11.78 -15.90 -4.92
CA GLY A 141 -12.49 -15.40 -6.09
C GLY A 141 -13.34 -14.16 -5.76
N ALA A 142 -14.04 -14.14 -4.63
CA ALA A 142 -14.83 -12.98 -4.21
C ALA A 142 -13.96 -11.74 -3.98
N VAL A 143 -12.81 -11.88 -3.33
CA VAL A 143 -11.88 -10.75 -3.14
C VAL A 143 -11.26 -10.31 -4.48
N THR A 144 -10.87 -11.26 -5.34
CA THR A 144 -10.33 -10.96 -6.66
C THR A 144 -11.34 -10.18 -7.50
N GLU A 145 -12.60 -10.60 -7.52
CA GLU A 145 -13.65 -9.93 -8.27
C GLU A 145 -13.90 -8.50 -7.74
N ALA A 146 -13.95 -8.32 -6.41
CA ALA A 146 -14.05 -6.99 -5.82
C ALA A 146 -12.90 -6.07 -6.24
N LEU A 147 -11.66 -6.60 -6.31
CA LEU A 147 -10.50 -5.82 -6.72
C LEU A 147 -10.46 -5.50 -8.22
N THR A 148 -11.22 -6.21 -9.06
CA THR A 148 -11.34 -5.91 -10.50
C THR A 148 -11.90 -4.50 -10.74
N GLY A 149 -12.81 -4.03 -9.87
CA GLY A 149 -13.37 -2.68 -9.93
C GLY A 149 -12.58 -1.62 -9.15
N ALA A 150 -11.45 -1.99 -8.53
CA ALA A 150 -10.71 -1.08 -7.66
C ALA A 150 -9.77 -0.15 -8.44
N ALA A 151 -9.78 1.13 -8.09
CA ALA A 151 -8.69 2.04 -8.44
C ALA A 151 -7.55 1.85 -7.45
N PHE A 152 -6.32 1.75 -7.96
CA PHE A 152 -5.13 1.53 -7.13
C PHE A 152 -4.30 2.80 -7.02
N LEU A 153 -3.62 2.93 -5.88
CA LEU A 153 -2.62 3.96 -5.62
C LEU A 153 -1.28 3.28 -5.34
N THR A 154 -0.21 3.80 -5.94
CA THR A 154 1.16 3.42 -5.59
C THR A 154 1.59 4.19 -4.35
N ARG A 155 2.18 3.50 -3.38
CA ARG A 155 2.79 4.13 -2.19
C ARG A 155 4.28 4.32 -2.42
N GLU A 156 4.68 5.55 -2.61
CA GLU A 156 6.07 5.96 -2.79
C GLU A 156 6.65 6.41 -1.45
N ARG A 157 7.77 5.81 -1.03
CA ARG A 157 8.49 6.26 0.16
C ARG A 157 9.20 7.56 -0.14
N ARG A 158 8.98 8.58 0.71
CA ARG A 158 9.64 9.90 0.64
C ARG A 158 10.34 10.20 1.94
N GLU A 159 11.59 10.63 1.86
CA GLU A 159 12.31 11.10 3.04
C GLU A 159 11.82 12.49 3.44
N ILE A 160 11.61 12.67 4.75
CA ILE A 160 11.24 13.96 5.33
C ILE A 160 12.51 14.68 5.74
N MET A 161 12.60 15.97 5.34
CA MET A 161 13.68 16.86 5.72
C MET A 161 13.12 18.15 6.30
N THR A 162 13.80 18.70 7.30
CA THR A 162 13.47 20.00 7.90
C THR A 162 14.59 21.00 7.62
N LEU A 163 14.19 22.22 7.30
CA LEU A 163 15.06 23.34 7.02
C LEU A 163 14.73 24.47 7.97
N GLU A 164 15.72 24.98 8.69
CA GLU A 164 15.59 26.18 9.47
C GLU A 164 15.98 27.40 8.62
N LEU A 165 15.00 28.29 8.38
CA LEU A 165 15.14 29.47 7.50
C LEU A 165 14.81 30.75 8.28
N ASP A 166 15.34 31.88 7.80
CA ASP A 166 14.87 33.16 8.25
C ASP A 166 13.47 33.46 7.72
N HIS A 167 12.64 34.13 8.53
CA HIS A 167 11.25 34.44 8.17
C HIS A 167 11.13 35.17 6.81
N ALA A 168 12.13 35.99 6.45
CA ALA A 168 12.16 36.72 5.17
C ALA A 168 12.43 35.79 3.98
N GLU A 169 13.06 34.64 4.16
CA GLU A 169 13.50 33.76 3.08
C GLU A 169 12.55 32.55 2.86
N VAL A 170 11.82 32.17 3.87
CA VAL A 170 11.03 30.91 3.84
C VAL A 170 10.05 30.88 2.66
N GLY A 171 9.33 31.97 2.40
CA GLY A 171 8.35 32.03 1.31
C GLY A 171 8.98 31.88 -0.07
N ARG A 172 10.16 32.46 -0.30
CA ARG A 172 10.90 32.30 -1.56
C ARG A 172 11.38 30.86 -1.72
N VAL A 173 12.04 30.33 -0.70
CA VAL A 173 12.57 28.94 -0.75
C VAL A 173 11.45 27.93 -0.92
N GLU A 174 10.32 28.06 -0.20
CA GLU A 174 9.15 27.23 -0.35
C GLU A 174 8.59 27.27 -1.78
N SER A 175 8.45 28.46 -2.36
CA SER A 175 7.94 28.64 -3.72
C SER A 175 8.84 27.96 -4.76
N GLU A 176 10.16 28.12 -4.64
CA GLU A 176 11.13 27.49 -5.53
C GLU A 176 11.10 25.95 -5.41
N LEU A 177 11.06 25.42 -4.19
CA LEU A 177 10.97 23.97 -3.96
C LEU A 177 9.68 23.38 -4.56
N ARG A 178 8.54 24.06 -4.38
CA ARG A 178 7.28 23.66 -5.04
C ARG A 178 7.38 23.72 -6.56
N GLY A 179 8.04 24.74 -7.11
CA GLY A 179 8.30 24.86 -8.55
C GLY A 179 9.13 23.70 -9.12
N HIS A 180 9.99 23.09 -8.31
CA HIS A 180 10.75 21.89 -8.66
C HIS A 180 10.03 20.57 -8.32
N GLY A 181 8.75 20.60 -7.97
CA GLY A 181 7.95 19.42 -7.68
C GLY A 181 8.19 18.81 -6.29
N VAL A 182 8.90 19.51 -5.41
CA VAL A 182 9.13 19.04 -4.04
C VAL A 182 7.83 19.15 -3.22
N HIS A 183 7.47 18.08 -2.53
CA HIS A 183 6.29 18.08 -1.67
C HIS A 183 6.59 18.83 -0.36
N VAL A 184 5.94 19.95 -0.16
CA VAL A 184 6.00 20.72 1.09
C VAL A 184 4.95 20.18 2.04
N VAL A 185 5.41 19.58 3.14
CA VAL A 185 4.57 19.00 4.20
C VAL A 185 3.94 20.10 5.05
N GLY A 186 4.71 21.14 5.37
CA GLY A 186 4.24 22.27 6.14
C GLY A 186 5.35 23.23 6.54
N THR A 187 4.94 24.37 7.08
CA THR A 187 5.84 25.39 7.60
C THR A 187 5.38 25.78 9.00
N SER A 188 6.28 25.77 9.97
CA SER A 188 6.03 26.26 11.31
C SER A 188 6.87 27.51 11.60
N TYR A 189 6.34 28.41 12.40
CA TYR A 189 6.96 29.69 12.72
C TYR A 189 7.23 29.79 14.21
N ALA A 190 8.51 29.91 14.57
CA ALA A 190 8.99 30.10 15.94
C ALA A 190 10.06 31.21 15.93
N ALA A 191 11.16 31.06 16.65
CA ALA A 191 12.31 31.98 16.56
C ALA A 191 12.90 32.01 15.13
N ARG A 192 12.84 30.90 14.44
CA ARG A 192 13.09 30.74 13.00
C ARG A 192 11.89 30.04 12.34
N ALA A 193 11.77 30.16 11.05
CA ALA A 193 10.82 29.36 10.28
C ALA A 193 11.40 27.97 10.02
N VAL A 194 10.61 26.93 10.29
CA VAL A 194 10.99 25.54 10.01
C VAL A 194 10.10 25.04 8.87
N LEU A 195 10.69 24.87 7.71
CA LEU A 195 10.04 24.30 6.52
C LEU A 195 10.29 22.80 6.49
N THR A 196 9.22 22.01 6.42
CA THR A 196 9.26 20.55 6.31
C THR A 196 8.90 20.13 4.90
N VAL A 197 9.77 19.35 4.27
CA VAL A 197 9.61 18.84 2.90
C VAL A 197 9.76 17.34 2.84
N ALA A 198 9.20 16.72 1.80
CA ALA A 198 9.34 15.29 1.56
C ALA A 198 9.70 15.03 0.09
N ALA A 199 10.69 14.16 -0.14
CA ALA A 199 11.20 13.84 -1.47
C ALA A 199 11.53 12.37 -1.64
N ALA A 200 11.32 11.83 -2.84
CA ALA A 200 11.74 10.47 -3.19
C ALA A 200 13.27 10.37 -3.35
N ASP A 201 13.88 11.39 -3.96
CA ASP A 201 15.33 11.55 -4.09
C ASP A 201 15.81 12.66 -3.15
N ALA A 202 16.19 12.27 -1.95
CA ALA A 202 16.64 13.20 -0.91
C ALA A 202 17.95 13.92 -1.29
N ASP A 203 18.87 13.24 -1.97
CA ASP A 203 20.18 13.80 -2.29
C ASP A 203 20.07 14.91 -3.35
N SER A 204 19.23 14.72 -4.36
CA SER A 204 18.92 15.77 -5.32
C SER A 204 18.30 17.01 -4.67
N ILE A 205 17.43 16.82 -3.65
CA ILE A 205 16.80 17.92 -2.94
C ILE A 205 17.78 18.63 -2.02
N VAL A 206 18.69 17.92 -1.35
CA VAL A 206 19.79 18.54 -0.58
C VAL A 206 20.63 19.46 -1.48
N ALA A 207 21.00 18.99 -2.67
CA ALA A 207 21.74 19.81 -3.62
C ALA A 207 20.96 21.05 -4.07
N LEU A 208 19.66 20.92 -4.34
CA LEU A 208 18.78 22.02 -4.69
C LEU A 208 18.69 23.06 -3.54
N ILE A 209 18.46 22.59 -2.31
CA ILE A 209 18.43 23.46 -1.12
C ILE A 209 19.75 24.21 -0.96
N GLY A 210 20.88 23.53 -1.12
CA GLY A 210 22.20 24.14 -1.09
C GLY A 210 22.33 25.28 -2.11
N SER A 211 21.84 25.08 -3.33
CA SER A 211 21.86 26.14 -4.38
C SER A 211 20.95 27.33 -4.04
N LEU A 212 19.73 27.07 -3.56
CA LEU A 212 18.72 28.08 -3.22
C LEU A 212 19.13 28.95 -2.02
N THR A 213 19.92 28.40 -1.11
CA THR A 213 20.35 29.02 0.15
C THR A 213 21.82 29.46 0.10
N ALA A 214 22.51 29.27 -1.03
CA ALA A 214 23.95 29.49 -1.16
C ALA A 214 24.78 28.76 -0.09
N GLY A 215 24.36 27.52 0.23
CA GLY A 215 25.01 26.66 1.23
C GLY A 215 24.83 27.08 2.68
N ARG A 216 23.94 28.04 2.98
CA ARG A 216 23.73 28.53 4.36
C ARG A 216 22.82 27.61 5.21
N VAL A 217 22.07 26.73 4.59
CA VAL A 217 21.12 25.86 5.25
C VAL A 217 21.41 24.40 4.89
N ASP A 218 21.69 23.61 5.90
CA ASP A 218 21.82 22.16 5.78
C ASP A 218 20.50 21.51 6.22
N PRO A 219 19.77 20.80 5.33
CA PRO A 219 18.55 20.13 5.71
C PRO A 219 18.82 18.95 6.64
N VAL A 220 18.00 18.81 7.67
CA VAL A 220 18.08 17.70 8.62
C VAL A 220 17.08 16.63 8.21
N ARG A 221 17.55 15.41 7.97
CA ARG A 221 16.68 14.25 7.72
C ARG A 221 15.96 13.87 9.02
N SER A 222 14.63 13.85 9.00
CA SER A 222 13.79 13.68 10.20
C SER A 222 12.83 12.48 10.14
N GLY A 223 13.04 11.59 9.17
CA GLY A 223 12.22 10.39 8.99
C GLY A 223 11.74 10.18 7.57
N HIS A 224 10.63 9.50 7.41
CA HIS A 224 10.02 9.30 6.08
C HIS A 224 8.49 9.26 6.17
N MET A 225 7.85 9.47 5.03
CA MET A 225 6.42 9.30 4.83
C MET A 225 6.16 8.54 3.53
N TYR A 226 4.92 8.12 3.32
CA TYR A 226 4.49 7.58 2.04
C TYR A 226 3.55 8.56 1.35
N ALA A 227 3.88 8.89 0.09
CA ALA A 227 2.96 9.57 -0.81
C ALA A 227 2.15 8.51 -1.59
N GLU A 228 0.85 8.77 -1.77
CA GLU A 228 -0.02 7.90 -2.55
C GLU A 228 -0.30 8.56 -3.90
N LEU A 229 0.11 7.90 -4.97
CA LEU A 229 0.01 8.39 -6.33
C LEU A 229 -0.90 7.47 -7.16
N PRO A 230 -1.76 7.99 -8.05
CA PRO A 230 -2.51 7.17 -8.99
C PRO A 230 -1.59 6.25 -9.80
N VAL A 231 -2.07 5.01 -10.07
CA VAL A 231 -1.35 4.04 -10.91
C VAL A 231 -1.59 4.34 -12.38
#